data_2c7c64c2afedacb83dedbe80ff277a43
#
_entry.id   2c7c64c2afedacb83dedbe80ff277a43
#
_cell.length_a   1.000
_cell.length_b   1.000
_cell.length_c   1.000
_cell.angle_alpha   90.00
_cell.angle_beta   90.00
_cell.angle_gamma   90.00
#
_symmetry.space_group_name_H-M   'P 1'
#
loop_
_entity.id
_entity.type
_entity.pdbx_description
1 polymer ?
#
loop_
_entity_poly.entity_id
_entity_poly.type
_entity_poly.pdbx_seq_one_letter_code
_entity_poly.pdbx_strand_id
1 'polypeptide(L)'
;MKWAATAVGIEQPARALLTTWRRRRSRVFDRTWKDHDHLRMLLAFALPADANCIDVGAANGKVLSEIVRVAPRGRHIAYEPLEVFNADLRSRFPQVDVRRHALSDADGETTFTYVKERPWVSGFRRPDYSASGSTVDTITVRTERLDDHLPEGYVPHFIKVDVEGAEELVFRGALGTILQHRPIIAFQHGRGSSEYYGTKPGDIFRLLTSDAGMRIFDMDGGGPYTSAAFAAAYDTNSHFHFIARP
;
A
#
# COMPACT_ATOMS: atom_id res chain seq x y z
N MET A 1 10.50 -16.63 60.42
CA MET A 1 11.66 -16.42 59.54
C MET A 1 11.17 -16.19 58.12
N LYS A 2 11.23 -14.95 57.67
CA LYS A 2 10.80 -14.55 56.31
C LYS A 2 12.01 -14.70 55.40
N TRP A 3 11.90 -15.48 54.33
CA TRP A 3 12.89 -15.49 53.25
C TRP A 3 12.39 -14.49 52.17
N ALA A 4 13.06 -13.38 52.03
CA ALA A 4 12.92 -12.46 50.93
C ALA A 4 13.91 -12.88 49.85
N ALA A 5 13.39 -13.42 48.75
CA ALA A 5 14.16 -13.64 47.54
C ALA A 5 14.20 -12.32 46.73
N THR A 6 15.35 -11.70 46.74
CA THR A 6 15.70 -10.56 45.90
C THR A 6 15.91 -11.04 44.47
N ALA A 7 14.88 -10.85 43.61
CA ALA A 7 15.03 -10.94 42.17
C ALA A 7 15.49 -9.57 41.66
N VAL A 8 16.78 -9.36 41.57
CA VAL A 8 17.40 -8.16 41.02
C VAL A 8 17.93 -8.45 39.63
N GLY A 9 17.46 -7.71 38.63
CA GLY A 9 18.25 -7.37 37.45
C GLY A 9 17.77 -7.72 36.06
N ILE A 10 16.65 -8.43 35.87
CA ILE A 10 16.20 -8.84 34.49
C ILE A 10 14.96 -8.09 34.03
N GLU A 11 14.22 -7.43 34.89
CA GLU A 11 12.96 -6.75 34.51
C GLU A 11 13.14 -5.40 33.79
N GLN A 12 14.23 -4.69 34.01
CA GLN A 12 14.40 -3.35 33.44
C GLN A 12 14.65 -3.33 31.93
N PRO A 13 15.49 -4.19 31.32
CA PRO A 13 15.70 -4.19 29.88
C PRO A 13 14.46 -4.70 29.10
N ALA A 14 13.73 -5.67 29.67
CA ALA A 14 12.52 -6.18 29.03
C ALA A 14 11.36 -5.16 29.04
N ARG A 15 11.20 -4.41 30.14
CA ARG A 15 10.22 -3.31 30.23
C ARG A 15 10.58 -2.14 29.32
N ALA A 16 11.87 -1.80 29.19
CA ALA A 16 12.33 -0.76 28.28
C ALA A 16 12.11 -1.16 26.82
N LEU A 17 12.38 -2.41 26.44
CA LEU A 17 12.11 -2.96 25.12
C LEU A 17 10.60 -2.98 24.81
N LEU A 18 9.75 -3.41 25.74
CA LEU A 18 8.30 -3.42 25.59
C LEU A 18 7.70 -2.00 25.50
N THR A 19 8.23 -1.04 26.27
CA THR A 19 7.78 0.36 26.20
C THR A 19 8.25 1.02 24.90
N THR A 20 9.46 0.73 24.43
CA THR A 20 9.98 1.22 23.14
C THR A 20 9.20 0.62 21.98
N TRP A 21 8.86 -0.68 22.03
CA TRP A 21 8.04 -1.35 21.03
C TRP A 21 6.60 -0.83 21.02
N ARG A 22 5.96 -0.64 22.19
CA ARG A 22 4.63 -0.02 22.33
C ARG A 22 4.62 1.42 21.81
N ARG A 23 5.64 2.24 22.11
CA ARG A 23 5.77 3.62 21.59
C ARG A 23 5.99 3.66 20.08
N ARG A 24 6.77 2.73 19.50
CA ARG A 24 6.94 2.61 18.05
C ARG A 24 5.63 2.19 17.38
N ARG A 25 4.93 1.21 17.94
CA ARG A 25 3.65 0.73 17.42
C ARG A 25 2.55 1.80 17.50
N SER A 26 2.49 2.57 18.58
CA SER A 26 1.54 3.69 18.67
C SER A 26 1.86 4.77 17.64
N ARG A 27 3.13 5.13 17.42
CA ARG A 27 3.53 6.13 16.42
C ARG A 27 3.19 5.71 14.99
N VAL A 28 3.43 4.45 14.63
CA VAL A 28 3.06 3.92 13.30
C VAL A 28 1.54 3.93 13.13
N PHE A 29 0.81 3.51 14.15
CA PHE A 29 -0.66 3.52 14.13
C PHE A 29 -1.21 4.94 14.03
N ASP A 30 -0.73 5.87 14.85
CA ASP A 30 -1.11 7.28 14.80
C ASP A 30 -0.77 7.90 13.43
N ARG A 31 0.38 7.53 12.85
CA ARG A 31 0.78 7.97 11.51
C ARG A 31 -0.15 7.46 10.43
N THR A 32 -0.51 6.18 10.44
CA THR A 32 -1.43 5.59 9.45
C THR A 32 -2.80 6.29 9.47
N TRP A 33 -3.33 6.60 10.66
CA TRP A 33 -4.59 7.34 10.78
C TRP A 33 -4.49 8.75 10.20
N LYS A 34 -3.42 9.46 10.55
CA LYS A 34 -3.15 10.80 10.03
C LYS A 34 -3.01 10.81 8.50
N ASP A 35 -2.25 9.88 7.94
CA ASP A 35 -2.06 9.74 6.50
C ASP A 35 -3.38 9.42 5.79
N HIS A 36 -4.25 8.63 6.41
CA HIS A 36 -5.58 8.37 5.87
C HIS A 36 -6.46 9.64 5.85
N ASP A 37 -6.43 10.46 6.90
CA ASP A 37 -7.18 11.71 6.91
C ASP A 37 -6.63 12.70 5.86
N HIS A 38 -5.31 12.74 5.67
CA HIS A 38 -4.69 13.54 4.61
C HIS A 38 -5.06 13.01 3.21
N LEU A 39 -5.12 11.68 3.02
CA LEU A 39 -5.60 11.10 1.77
C LEU A 39 -7.05 11.50 1.48
N ARG A 40 -7.94 11.47 2.48
CA ARG A 40 -9.32 11.94 2.32
C ARG A 40 -9.40 13.41 1.88
N MET A 41 -8.56 14.27 2.47
CA MET A 41 -8.47 15.68 2.06
C MET A 41 -7.93 15.81 0.63
N LEU A 42 -6.85 15.08 0.29
CA LEU A 42 -6.33 15.06 -1.07
C LEU A 42 -7.42 14.67 -2.09
N LEU A 43 -8.13 13.58 -1.85
CA LEU A 43 -9.21 13.12 -2.75
C LEU A 43 -10.30 14.19 -2.89
N ALA A 44 -10.73 14.79 -1.79
CA ALA A 44 -11.81 15.78 -1.79
C ALA A 44 -11.46 17.08 -2.54
N PHE A 45 -10.19 17.50 -2.53
CA PHE A 45 -9.75 18.74 -3.17
C PHE A 45 -9.17 18.55 -4.56
N ALA A 46 -8.61 17.37 -4.87
CA ALA A 46 -7.93 17.13 -6.13
C ALA A 46 -8.81 16.45 -7.20
N LEU A 47 -9.86 15.73 -6.79
CA LEU A 47 -10.65 14.94 -7.73
C LEU A 47 -11.96 15.64 -8.11
N PRO A 48 -12.23 15.85 -9.42
CA PRO A 48 -13.58 16.19 -9.88
C PRO A 48 -14.55 15.02 -9.68
N ALA A 49 -15.84 15.33 -9.64
CA ALA A 49 -16.88 14.34 -9.33
C ALA A 49 -17.02 13.21 -10.38
N ASP A 50 -16.41 13.35 -11.54
CA ASP A 50 -16.34 12.39 -12.64
C ASP A 50 -14.94 11.81 -12.85
N ALA A 51 -14.04 11.99 -11.89
CA ALA A 51 -12.70 11.43 -11.92
C ALA A 51 -12.73 9.89 -11.94
N ASN A 52 -12.01 9.29 -12.87
CA ASN A 52 -11.77 7.84 -12.88
C ASN A 52 -10.61 7.51 -11.94
N CYS A 53 -10.82 6.53 -11.09
CA CYS A 53 -9.83 6.16 -10.09
C CYS A 53 -9.58 4.66 -10.08
N ILE A 54 -8.35 4.28 -9.72
CA ILE A 54 -7.93 2.89 -9.59
C ILE A 54 -7.46 2.66 -8.15
N ASP A 55 -8.00 1.65 -7.47
CA ASP A 55 -7.59 1.24 -6.12
C ASP A 55 -6.90 -0.12 -6.20
N VAL A 56 -5.57 -0.15 -6.12
CA VAL A 56 -4.75 -1.36 -6.20
C VAL A 56 -4.43 -1.86 -4.79
N GLY A 57 -4.89 -3.07 -4.48
CA GLY A 57 -4.90 -3.61 -3.12
C GLY A 57 -6.03 -2.98 -2.30
N ALA A 58 -7.26 -3.10 -2.81
CA ALA A 58 -8.42 -2.44 -2.21
C ALA A 58 -8.81 -3.00 -0.83
N ALA A 59 -8.41 -4.23 -0.50
CA ALA A 59 -8.66 -4.91 0.77
C ALA A 59 -10.10 -4.75 1.26
N ASN A 60 -10.32 -4.13 2.41
CA ASN A 60 -11.65 -3.90 2.98
C ASN A 60 -12.42 -2.71 2.36
N GLY A 61 -11.90 -2.08 1.31
CA GLY A 61 -12.55 -1.00 0.57
C GLY A 61 -12.60 0.35 1.28
N LYS A 62 -11.74 0.58 2.27
CA LYS A 62 -11.72 1.84 3.01
C LYS A 62 -11.40 3.04 2.11
N VAL A 63 -10.38 2.93 1.24
CA VAL A 63 -10.03 3.99 0.28
C VAL A 63 -11.06 4.03 -0.85
N LEU A 64 -11.49 2.87 -1.34
CA LEU A 64 -12.51 2.79 -2.39
C LEU A 64 -13.82 3.50 -1.99
N SER A 65 -14.24 3.40 -0.72
CA SER A 65 -15.44 4.11 -0.24
C SER A 65 -15.28 5.64 -0.31
N GLU A 66 -14.08 6.16 -0.03
CA GLU A 66 -13.80 7.59 -0.15
C GLU A 66 -13.73 8.04 -1.62
N ILE A 67 -13.15 7.22 -2.49
CA ILE A 67 -13.12 7.45 -3.94
C ILE A 67 -14.55 7.58 -4.48
N VAL A 68 -15.40 6.60 -4.22
CA VAL A 68 -16.81 6.60 -4.68
C VAL A 68 -17.59 7.78 -4.11
N ARG A 69 -17.33 8.16 -2.87
CA ARG A 69 -17.97 9.33 -2.23
C ARG A 69 -17.61 10.64 -2.91
N VAL A 70 -16.33 10.80 -3.28
CA VAL A 70 -15.81 12.06 -3.83
C VAL A 70 -16.07 12.17 -5.34
N ALA A 71 -15.91 11.07 -6.06
CA ALA A 71 -16.07 11.01 -7.52
C ALA A 71 -17.22 10.07 -7.92
N PRO A 72 -18.49 10.37 -7.54
CA PRO A 72 -19.62 9.45 -7.71
C PRO A 72 -20.02 9.22 -9.17
N ARG A 73 -19.54 10.01 -10.12
CA ARG A 73 -19.77 9.84 -11.57
C ARG A 73 -18.59 9.27 -12.32
N GLY A 74 -17.48 8.99 -11.60
CA GLY A 74 -16.30 8.36 -12.16
C GLY A 74 -16.50 6.88 -12.46
N ARG A 75 -15.74 6.37 -13.41
CA ARG A 75 -15.59 4.93 -13.64
C ARG A 75 -14.41 4.44 -12.78
N HIS A 76 -14.69 3.60 -11.78
CA HIS A 76 -13.65 3.13 -10.88
C HIS A 76 -13.32 1.67 -11.13
N ILE A 77 -12.04 1.32 -10.96
CA ILE A 77 -11.51 -0.04 -11.02
C ILE A 77 -10.85 -0.35 -9.67
N ALA A 78 -11.12 -1.51 -9.10
CA ALA A 78 -10.47 -1.97 -7.89
C ALA A 78 -9.83 -3.34 -8.13
N TYR A 79 -8.59 -3.51 -7.72
CA TYR A 79 -7.85 -4.77 -7.80
C TYR A 79 -7.69 -5.35 -6.40
N GLU A 80 -8.24 -6.54 -6.20
CA GLU A 80 -8.14 -7.27 -4.94
C GLU A 80 -8.13 -8.78 -5.20
N PRO A 81 -6.98 -9.45 -5.05
CA PRO A 81 -6.85 -10.87 -5.39
C PRO A 81 -7.51 -11.83 -4.41
N LEU A 82 -7.69 -11.42 -3.14
CA LEU A 82 -8.27 -12.29 -2.11
C LEU A 82 -9.80 -12.37 -2.25
N GLU A 83 -10.32 -13.60 -2.42
CA GLU A 83 -11.75 -13.84 -2.58
C GLU A 83 -12.60 -13.21 -1.48
N VAL A 84 -12.15 -13.31 -0.22
CA VAL A 84 -12.90 -12.80 0.94
C VAL A 84 -13.14 -11.30 0.84
N PHE A 85 -12.16 -10.53 0.38
CA PHE A 85 -12.32 -9.09 0.17
C PHE A 85 -13.01 -8.77 -1.16
N ASN A 86 -12.64 -9.50 -2.23
CA ASN A 86 -13.22 -9.26 -3.54
C ASN A 86 -14.73 -9.45 -3.56
N ALA A 87 -15.26 -10.51 -2.93
CA ALA A 87 -16.69 -10.76 -2.83
C ALA A 87 -17.40 -9.66 -2.01
N ASP A 88 -16.83 -9.21 -0.89
CA ASP A 88 -17.35 -8.11 -0.08
C ASP A 88 -17.38 -6.80 -0.88
N LEU A 89 -16.29 -6.45 -1.56
CA LEU A 89 -16.19 -5.24 -2.39
C LEU A 89 -17.23 -5.24 -3.52
N ARG A 90 -17.41 -6.35 -4.23
CA ARG A 90 -18.43 -6.47 -5.28
C ARG A 90 -19.84 -6.29 -4.76
N SER A 91 -20.11 -6.78 -3.57
CA SER A 91 -21.42 -6.62 -2.92
C SER A 91 -21.68 -5.17 -2.51
N ARG A 92 -20.67 -4.50 -1.95
CA ARG A 92 -20.80 -3.13 -1.42
C ARG A 92 -20.71 -2.04 -2.49
N PHE A 93 -19.98 -2.32 -3.57
CA PHE A 93 -19.71 -1.36 -4.65
C PHE A 93 -20.10 -1.92 -6.02
N PRO A 94 -21.40 -2.20 -6.29
CA PRO A 94 -21.83 -2.80 -7.55
C PRO A 94 -21.57 -1.92 -8.80
N GLN A 95 -21.27 -0.63 -8.61
CA GLN A 95 -20.92 0.32 -9.66
C GLN A 95 -19.43 0.35 -10.00
N VAL A 96 -18.58 -0.36 -9.25
CA VAL A 96 -17.13 -0.42 -9.43
C VAL A 96 -16.76 -1.71 -10.17
N ASP A 97 -15.82 -1.64 -11.11
CA ASP A 97 -15.21 -2.82 -11.74
C ASP A 97 -14.19 -3.44 -10.74
N VAL A 98 -14.67 -4.39 -9.94
CA VAL A 98 -13.84 -5.08 -8.94
C VAL A 98 -13.24 -6.34 -9.55
N ARG A 99 -11.94 -6.32 -9.80
CA ARG A 99 -11.17 -7.38 -10.44
C ARG A 99 -10.46 -8.25 -9.42
N ARG A 100 -10.61 -9.58 -9.57
CA ARG A 100 -9.93 -10.54 -8.70
C ARG A 100 -8.55 -10.89 -9.23
N HIS A 101 -7.73 -9.87 -9.43
CA HIS A 101 -6.36 -9.98 -9.90
C HIS A 101 -5.43 -9.15 -9.01
N ALA A 102 -4.18 -9.54 -8.96
CA ALA A 102 -3.13 -8.69 -8.43
C ALA A 102 -2.46 -7.96 -9.60
N LEU A 103 -2.18 -6.67 -9.48
CA LEU A 103 -1.36 -5.98 -10.47
C LEU A 103 0.11 -6.34 -10.28
N SER A 104 0.80 -6.52 -11.42
CA SER A 104 2.21 -6.87 -11.51
C SER A 104 2.83 -6.32 -12.80
N ASP A 105 4.10 -6.63 -13.03
CA ASP A 105 4.83 -6.30 -14.27
C ASP A 105 4.62 -7.32 -15.40
N ALA A 106 3.86 -8.39 -15.15
CA ALA A 106 3.53 -9.42 -16.13
C ALA A 106 2.16 -10.04 -15.85
N ASP A 107 1.48 -10.40 -16.94
CA ASP A 107 0.28 -11.25 -16.88
C ASP A 107 0.65 -12.68 -16.55
N GLY A 108 -0.21 -13.38 -15.81
CA GLY A 108 0.01 -14.78 -15.48
C GLY A 108 -0.63 -15.22 -14.18
N GLU A 109 0.02 -16.17 -13.55
CA GLU A 109 -0.35 -16.66 -12.21
C GLU A 109 0.90 -16.71 -11.32
N THR A 110 0.72 -16.44 -10.04
CA THR A 110 1.80 -16.47 -9.06
C THR A 110 1.30 -17.00 -7.72
N THR A 111 2.24 -17.41 -6.88
CA THR A 111 1.94 -17.79 -5.51
C THR A 111 1.75 -16.56 -4.65
N PHE A 112 0.80 -16.64 -3.73
CA PHE A 112 0.43 -15.58 -2.81
C PHE A 112 0.35 -16.14 -1.39
N THR A 113 1.06 -15.52 -0.47
CA THR A 113 1.04 -15.88 0.94
C THR A 113 -0.22 -15.31 1.58
N TYR A 114 -1.12 -16.17 2.01
CA TYR A 114 -2.39 -15.80 2.62
C TYR A 114 -2.32 -15.97 4.14
N VAL A 115 -2.49 -14.88 4.90
CA VAL A 115 -2.50 -14.88 6.38
C VAL A 115 -3.94 -14.82 6.85
N LYS A 116 -4.50 -15.96 7.31
CA LYS A 116 -5.94 -16.11 7.58
C LYS A 116 -6.49 -15.11 8.60
N GLU A 117 -5.78 -14.91 9.70
CA GLU A 117 -6.22 -14.02 10.79
C GLU A 117 -5.99 -12.53 10.47
N ARG A 118 -5.16 -12.24 9.47
CA ARG A 118 -4.83 -10.87 9.03
C ARG A 118 -4.71 -10.80 7.51
N PRO A 119 -5.82 -10.99 6.77
CA PRO A 119 -5.79 -11.06 5.30
C PRO A 119 -5.16 -9.83 4.64
N TRP A 120 -5.29 -8.65 5.26
CA TRP A 120 -4.75 -7.40 4.73
C TRP A 120 -3.22 -7.31 4.72
N VAL A 121 -2.49 -8.20 5.42
CA VAL A 121 -1.03 -8.31 5.32
C VAL A 121 -0.58 -9.41 4.37
N SER A 122 -1.45 -9.99 3.57
CA SER A 122 -1.13 -11.02 2.58
C SER A 122 -0.42 -10.42 1.37
N GLY A 123 0.43 -11.19 0.67
CA GLY A 123 1.22 -10.69 -0.47
C GLY A 123 1.98 -11.79 -1.19
N PHE A 124 2.66 -11.47 -2.31
CA PHE A 124 3.43 -12.46 -3.08
C PHE A 124 4.61 -13.03 -2.29
N ARG A 125 5.26 -12.19 -1.47
CA ARG A 125 6.42 -12.57 -0.65
C ARG A 125 6.26 -11.99 0.73
N ARG A 126 6.37 -12.83 1.77
CA ARG A 126 6.13 -12.40 3.14
C ARG A 126 7.07 -13.09 4.14
N PRO A 127 7.29 -12.45 5.32
CA PRO A 127 7.96 -13.12 6.42
C PRO A 127 7.20 -14.36 6.84
N ASP A 128 7.90 -15.26 7.48
CA ASP A 128 7.28 -16.38 8.18
C ASP A 128 6.46 -15.85 9.37
N TYR A 129 5.15 -15.76 9.19
CA TYR A 129 4.21 -15.40 10.26
C TYR A 129 3.88 -16.55 11.20
N SER A 130 4.38 -17.77 10.97
CA SER A 130 4.12 -18.94 11.83
C SER A 130 4.61 -18.70 13.26
N ALA A 131 5.74 -18.00 13.43
CA ALA A 131 6.26 -17.59 14.72
C ALA A 131 5.34 -16.64 15.52
N SER A 132 4.37 -15.98 14.85
CA SER A 132 3.38 -15.10 15.48
C SER A 132 2.05 -15.79 15.80
N GLY A 133 1.97 -17.11 15.61
CA GLY A 133 0.75 -17.91 15.82
C GLY A 133 -0.32 -17.70 14.73
N SER A 134 0.02 -17.10 13.60
CA SER A 134 -0.89 -16.94 12.46
C SER A 134 -0.85 -18.16 11.55
N THR A 135 -2.00 -18.53 11.03
CA THR A 135 -2.13 -19.59 10.00
C THR A 135 -1.80 -18.99 8.64
N VAL A 136 -0.82 -19.57 7.98
CA VAL A 136 -0.35 -19.11 6.66
C VAL A 136 -0.63 -20.20 5.64
N ASP A 137 -1.34 -19.85 4.57
CA ASP A 137 -1.56 -20.69 3.41
C ASP A 137 -0.87 -20.09 2.19
N THR A 138 -0.54 -20.93 1.23
CA THR A 138 -0.11 -20.49 -0.10
C THR A 138 -1.26 -20.72 -1.07
N ILE A 139 -1.69 -19.66 -1.74
CA ILE A 139 -2.73 -19.70 -2.76
C ILE A 139 -2.18 -19.25 -4.11
N THR A 140 -2.83 -19.63 -5.20
CA THR A 140 -2.53 -19.10 -6.54
C THR A 140 -3.43 -17.88 -6.80
N VAL A 141 -2.85 -16.81 -7.28
CA VAL A 141 -3.57 -15.60 -7.74
C VAL A 141 -3.18 -15.27 -9.17
N ARG A 142 -4.11 -14.74 -9.93
CA ARG A 142 -3.84 -14.20 -11.27
C ARG A 142 -3.19 -12.83 -11.17
N THR A 143 -2.29 -12.55 -12.09
CA THR A 143 -1.64 -11.23 -12.24
C THR A 143 -2.00 -10.59 -13.56
N GLU A 144 -2.08 -9.26 -13.58
CA GLU A 144 -2.31 -8.44 -14.76
C GLU A 144 -1.34 -7.25 -14.78
N ARG A 145 -0.94 -6.83 -15.98
CA ARG A 145 -0.31 -5.52 -16.20
C ARG A 145 -1.40 -4.47 -16.42
N LEU A 146 -1.32 -3.37 -15.70
CA LEU A 146 -2.31 -2.31 -15.86
C LEU A 146 -2.36 -1.76 -17.30
N ASP A 147 -1.19 -1.62 -17.92
CA ASP A 147 -1.04 -1.07 -19.28
C ASP A 147 -1.81 -1.86 -20.34
N ASP A 148 -2.00 -3.16 -20.13
CA ASP A 148 -2.61 -4.06 -21.11
C ASP A 148 -4.12 -4.29 -20.86
N HIS A 149 -4.62 -3.91 -19.67
CA HIS A 149 -5.98 -4.27 -19.24
C HIS A 149 -6.90 -3.07 -18.91
N LEU A 150 -6.47 -1.85 -19.20
CA LEU A 150 -7.36 -0.70 -19.09
C LEU A 150 -8.44 -0.73 -20.19
N PRO A 151 -9.70 -0.42 -19.86
CA PRO A 151 -10.73 -0.26 -20.88
C PRO A 151 -10.37 0.83 -21.89
N GLU A 152 -10.79 0.65 -23.13
CA GLU A 152 -10.58 1.65 -24.18
C GLU A 152 -11.12 3.03 -23.74
N GLY A 153 -10.33 4.07 -23.95
CA GLY A 153 -10.66 5.44 -23.57
C GLY A 153 -10.73 5.70 -22.06
N TYR A 154 -10.23 4.77 -21.24
CA TYR A 154 -10.15 5.00 -19.80
C TYR A 154 -8.95 5.89 -19.45
N VAL A 155 -9.21 7.04 -18.85
CA VAL A 155 -8.20 7.99 -18.38
C VAL A 155 -8.20 8.01 -16.86
N PRO A 156 -7.22 7.41 -16.17
CA PRO A 156 -7.13 7.47 -14.72
C PRO A 156 -6.69 8.86 -14.25
N HIS A 157 -7.39 9.44 -13.30
CA HIS A 157 -7.05 10.70 -12.62
C HIS A 157 -6.28 10.43 -11.31
N PHE A 158 -6.57 9.30 -10.70
CA PHE A 158 -5.98 8.90 -9.43
C PHE A 158 -5.73 7.39 -9.40
N ILE A 159 -4.58 6.99 -8.87
CA ILE A 159 -4.24 5.59 -8.61
C ILE A 159 -3.74 5.47 -7.17
N LYS A 160 -4.35 4.59 -6.37
CA LYS A 160 -3.79 4.19 -5.08
C LYS A 160 -3.07 2.87 -5.26
N VAL A 161 -1.87 2.73 -4.70
CA VAL A 161 -1.07 1.50 -4.71
C VAL A 161 -0.63 1.16 -3.30
N ASP A 162 -1.18 0.07 -2.76
CA ASP A 162 -0.88 -0.43 -1.43
C ASP A 162 -1.00 -1.96 -1.48
N VAL A 163 0.09 -2.59 -1.89
CA VAL A 163 0.16 -4.03 -2.21
C VAL A 163 1.20 -4.74 -1.37
N GLU A 164 1.52 -4.10 -0.24
CA GLU A 164 2.30 -4.70 0.80
C GLU A 164 3.71 -5.15 0.32
N GLY A 165 4.40 -4.28 -0.41
CA GLY A 165 5.79 -4.42 -0.84
C GLY A 165 6.01 -4.69 -2.33
N ALA A 166 4.95 -5.04 -3.10
CA ALA A 166 5.04 -5.29 -4.54
C ALA A 166 4.83 -4.02 -5.39
N GLU A 167 4.90 -2.83 -4.80
CA GLU A 167 4.61 -1.55 -5.47
C GLU A 167 5.47 -1.34 -6.73
N GLU A 168 6.74 -1.76 -6.70
CA GLU A 168 7.63 -1.66 -7.85
C GLU A 168 7.09 -2.45 -9.05
N LEU A 169 6.59 -3.67 -8.82
CA LEU A 169 6.02 -4.50 -9.87
C LEU A 169 4.77 -3.84 -10.47
N VAL A 170 3.90 -3.27 -9.62
CA VAL A 170 2.72 -2.52 -10.07
C VAL A 170 3.13 -1.33 -10.95
N PHE A 171 4.11 -0.53 -10.52
CA PHE A 171 4.56 0.64 -11.30
C PHE A 171 5.22 0.25 -12.63
N ARG A 172 5.94 -0.86 -12.69
CA ARG A 172 6.51 -1.39 -13.94
C ARG A 172 5.40 -1.79 -14.91
N GLY A 173 4.36 -2.47 -14.42
CA GLY A 173 3.21 -2.87 -15.23
C GLY A 173 2.22 -1.74 -15.55
N ALA A 174 2.42 -0.56 -14.97
CA ALA A 174 1.58 0.63 -15.17
C ALA A 174 2.35 1.81 -15.78
N LEU A 175 3.61 1.62 -16.19
CA LEU A 175 4.48 2.74 -16.60
C LEU A 175 3.94 3.48 -17.81
N GLY A 176 3.41 2.77 -18.80
CA GLY A 176 2.78 3.36 -19.99
C GLY A 176 1.57 4.22 -19.62
N THR A 177 0.70 3.70 -18.77
CA THR A 177 -0.46 4.42 -18.22
C THR A 177 -0.06 5.69 -17.47
N ILE A 178 0.98 5.60 -16.62
CA ILE A 178 1.48 6.74 -15.83
C ILE A 178 2.06 7.81 -16.75
N LEU A 179 2.86 7.43 -17.73
CA LEU A 179 3.45 8.36 -18.70
C LEU A 179 2.40 9.06 -19.54
N GLN A 180 1.39 8.32 -20.04
CA GLN A 180 0.36 8.83 -20.93
C GLN A 180 -0.63 9.74 -20.20
N HIS A 181 -1.10 9.36 -19.02
CA HIS A 181 -2.22 10.02 -18.35
C HIS A 181 -1.81 10.87 -17.16
N ARG A 182 -0.60 10.68 -16.61
CA ARG A 182 -0.03 11.47 -15.50
C ARG A 182 -0.98 11.61 -14.30
N PRO A 183 -1.54 10.49 -13.79
CA PRO A 183 -2.46 10.53 -12.66
C PRO A 183 -1.75 11.01 -11.37
N ILE A 184 -2.53 11.46 -10.38
CA ILE A 184 -2.03 11.53 -9.01
C ILE A 184 -1.95 10.10 -8.49
N ILE A 185 -0.81 9.73 -7.87
CA ILE A 185 -0.60 8.40 -7.32
C ILE A 185 -0.38 8.51 -5.81
N ALA A 186 -1.22 7.86 -5.01
CA ALA A 186 -0.93 7.65 -3.60
C ALA A 186 -0.40 6.22 -3.41
N PHE A 187 0.75 6.06 -2.76
CA PHE A 187 1.36 4.74 -2.63
C PHE A 187 2.01 4.52 -1.28
N GLN A 188 2.07 3.25 -0.88
CA GLN A 188 2.83 2.81 0.29
C GLN A 188 4.23 2.40 -0.14
N HIS A 189 5.24 2.78 0.62
CA HIS A 189 6.59 2.24 0.49
C HIS A 189 7.33 2.39 1.82
N GLY A 190 7.67 1.28 2.45
CA GLY A 190 8.29 1.30 3.76
C GLY A 190 8.96 -0.03 4.11
N ARG A 191 9.70 -0.01 5.21
CA ARG A 191 10.35 -1.21 5.76
C ARG A 191 9.31 -2.18 6.31
N GLY A 192 9.62 -3.47 6.19
CA GLY A 192 8.77 -4.56 6.68
C GLY A 192 7.95 -5.24 5.59
N SER A 193 8.00 -4.73 4.36
CA SER A 193 7.31 -5.34 3.21
C SER A 193 8.17 -5.39 1.94
N SER A 194 8.70 -4.27 1.48
CA SER A 194 9.45 -4.16 0.21
C SER A 194 10.77 -4.94 0.21
N GLU A 195 11.40 -5.17 1.35
CA GLU A 195 12.63 -5.95 1.47
C GLU A 195 12.47 -7.39 0.97
N TYR A 196 11.26 -7.98 1.13
CA TYR A 196 10.98 -9.34 0.68
C TYR A 196 10.96 -9.47 -0.85
N TYR A 197 10.80 -8.35 -1.54
CA TYR A 197 10.84 -8.26 -3.01
C TYR A 197 12.23 -7.86 -3.52
N GLY A 198 13.15 -7.49 -2.63
CA GLY A 198 14.45 -6.94 -2.99
C GLY A 198 14.39 -5.51 -3.51
N THR A 199 13.22 -4.88 -3.46
CA THR A 199 13.01 -3.49 -3.90
C THR A 199 13.72 -2.52 -2.95
N LYS A 200 14.53 -1.65 -3.52
CA LYS A 200 15.22 -0.57 -2.79
C LYS A 200 14.47 0.75 -2.99
N PRO A 201 14.56 1.68 -2.02
CA PRO A 201 13.95 3.01 -2.17
C PRO A 201 14.36 3.72 -3.47
N GLY A 202 15.64 3.57 -3.86
CA GLY A 202 16.17 4.15 -5.10
C GLY A 202 15.52 3.60 -6.38
N ASP A 203 15.01 2.38 -6.37
CA ASP A 203 14.35 1.77 -7.54
C ASP A 203 12.97 2.41 -7.75
N ILE A 204 12.16 2.51 -6.71
CA ILE A 204 10.86 3.22 -6.74
C ILE A 204 11.07 4.70 -7.10
N PHE A 205 12.04 5.35 -6.44
CA PHE A 205 12.34 6.76 -6.71
C PHE A 205 12.67 6.99 -8.19
N ARG A 206 13.62 6.22 -8.76
CA ARG A 206 14.00 6.33 -10.15
C ARG A 206 12.82 6.10 -11.09
N LEU A 207 12.07 5.03 -10.87
CA LEU A 207 10.92 4.66 -11.71
C LEU A 207 9.86 5.77 -11.75
N LEU A 208 9.51 6.35 -10.60
CA LEU A 208 8.51 7.41 -10.55
C LEU A 208 9.06 8.77 -11.00
N THR A 209 10.32 9.12 -10.68
CA THR A 209 10.84 10.46 -10.99
C THR A 209 11.56 10.54 -12.32
N SER A 210 12.53 9.64 -12.57
CA SER A 210 13.36 9.69 -13.79
C SER A 210 12.62 9.09 -14.99
N ASP A 211 11.97 7.93 -14.79
CA ASP A 211 11.35 7.20 -15.89
C ASP A 211 9.94 7.74 -16.16
N ALA A 212 9.14 8.03 -15.13
CA ALA A 212 7.77 8.55 -15.25
C ALA A 212 7.63 10.07 -15.16
N GLY A 213 8.69 10.83 -14.82
CA GLY A 213 8.68 12.28 -14.76
C GLY A 213 7.77 12.86 -13.67
N MET A 214 7.58 12.12 -12.57
CA MET A 214 6.74 12.53 -11.44
C MET A 214 7.60 13.18 -10.34
N ARG A 215 6.97 13.85 -9.39
CA ARG A 215 7.58 14.37 -8.16
C ARG A 215 6.94 13.70 -6.97
N ILE A 216 7.75 13.27 -5.99
CA ILE A 216 7.29 12.55 -4.81
C ILE A 216 7.21 13.49 -3.60
N PHE A 217 6.10 13.39 -2.87
CA PHE A 217 5.80 14.11 -1.63
C PHE A 217 5.34 13.13 -0.57
N ASP A 218 5.46 13.49 0.72
CA ASP A 218 4.77 12.76 1.78
C ASP A 218 3.31 13.21 1.95
N MET A 219 2.58 12.52 2.80
CA MET A 219 1.16 12.84 3.06
C MET A 219 0.97 14.14 3.86
N ASP A 220 2.01 14.69 4.47
CA ASP A 220 1.98 16.00 5.13
C ASP A 220 2.23 17.17 4.14
N GLY A 221 2.52 16.85 2.86
CA GLY A 221 2.85 17.82 1.82
C GLY A 221 4.33 18.21 1.79
N GLY A 222 5.19 17.55 2.57
CA GLY A 222 6.64 17.70 2.50
C GLY A 222 7.21 17.15 1.19
N GLY A 223 8.16 17.86 0.59
CA GLY A 223 8.77 17.47 -0.69
C GLY A 223 8.90 18.66 -1.65
N PRO A 224 9.19 18.47 -2.96
CA PRO A 224 9.45 17.16 -3.56
C PRO A 224 10.72 16.52 -2.99
N TYR A 225 10.65 15.22 -2.77
CA TYR A 225 11.76 14.44 -2.25
C TYR A 225 12.91 14.36 -3.25
N THR A 226 14.13 14.43 -2.75
CA THR A 226 15.32 13.95 -3.46
C THR A 226 15.50 12.45 -3.21
N SER A 227 16.28 11.75 -4.04
CA SER A 227 16.58 10.33 -3.84
C SER A 227 17.13 10.04 -2.44
N ALA A 228 18.05 10.88 -1.94
CA ALA A 228 18.63 10.73 -0.61
C ALA A 228 17.59 10.94 0.51
N ALA A 229 16.72 11.95 0.37
CA ALA A 229 15.67 12.20 1.36
C ALA A 229 14.61 11.07 1.37
N PHE A 230 14.25 10.53 0.22
CA PHE A 230 13.33 9.41 0.10
C PHE A 230 13.90 8.13 0.73
N ALA A 231 15.18 7.83 0.47
CA ALA A 231 15.88 6.72 1.11
C ALA A 231 15.98 6.91 2.64
N ALA A 232 16.28 8.12 3.12
CA ALA A 232 16.31 8.42 4.55
C ALA A 232 14.94 8.25 5.23
N ALA A 233 13.85 8.65 4.55
CA ALA A 233 12.48 8.42 5.05
C ALA A 233 12.17 6.92 5.20
N TYR A 234 12.58 6.12 4.23
CA TYR A 234 12.48 4.67 4.28
C TYR A 234 13.30 4.07 5.42
N ASP A 235 14.59 4.42 5.54
CA ASP A 235 15.49 3.87 6.56
C ASP A 235 15.05 4.18 7.98
N THR A 236 14.53 5.37 8.20
CA THR A 236 14.03 5.82 9.51
C THR A 236 12.59 5.40 9.78
N ASN A 237 11.88 4.91 8.74
CA ASN A 237 10.44 4.63 8.76
C ASN A 237 9.62 5.84 9.27
N SER A 238 10.07 7.04 8.90
CA SER A 238 9.40 8.29 9.30
C SER A 238 8.13 8.55 8.51
N HIS A 239 8.12 8.12 7.24
CA HIS A 239 7.00 8.17 6.32
C HIS A 239 6.99 6.87 5.51
N PHE A 240 5.81 6.35 5.25
CA PHE A 240 5.61 5.15 4.45
C PHE A 240 4.41 5.26 3.49
N HIS A 241 3.68 6.38 3.54
CA HIS A 241 2.72 6.75 2.51
C HIS A 241 3.19 8.02 1.81
N PHE A 242 3.15 7.99 0.50
CA PHE A 242 3.65 9.04 -0.36
C PHE A 242 2.65 9.38 -1.46
N ILE A 243 2.82 10.54 -2.05
CA ILE A 243 2.08 11.01 -3.22
C ILE A 243 3.10 11.26 -4.33
N ALA A 244 2.87 10.68 -5.51
CA ALA A 244 3.56 11.08 -6.73
C ALA A 244 2.59 11.86 -7.62
N ARG A 245 3.07 12.98 -8.18
CA ARG A 245 2.30 13.81 -9.11
C ARG A 245 3.20 14.42 -10.17
N PRO A 246 2.65 14.87 -11.30
CA PRO A 246 3.37 15.58 -12.35
C PRO A 246 4.12 16.82 -11.84
#